data_3ef2a35a1cd6aa806d7c160177782ebb
#
_entry.id   3ef2a35a1cd6aa806d7c160177782ebb
#
_cell.length_a   1.000
_cell.length_b   1.000
_cell.length_c   1.000
_cell.angle_alpha   90.00
_cell.angle_beta   90.00
_cell.angle_gamma   90.00
#
_symmetry.space_group_name_H-M   'P 1'
#
loop_
_entity.id
_entity.type
_entity.pdbx_description
1 polymer ?
#
loop_
_entity_poly.entity_id
_entity_poly.type
_entity_poly.pdbx_seq_one_letter_code
_entity_poly.pdbx_strand_id
1 'polypeptide(L)'
;MRIRIIGAASGVGARDGGCEYGPAALHRSPAWRELEHHPLVTWGVTLLAPDAAGAGPVGRVAGLCRDLADSVGETLLDGAFPLVIGGDHSIAIGTWSGVYWLHAGERPE
;
A
#
# COMPACT_ATOMS: atom_id res chain seq x y z
N MET A 1 12.16 9.48 -13.43
CA MET A 1 11.08 9.47 -12.43
C MET A 1 11.43 8.48 -11.32
N ARG A 2 11.36 8.93 -10.08
CA ARG A 2 11.56 8.03 -8.94
C ARG A 2 10.30 7.21 -8.69
N ILE A 3 10.49 5.95 -8.35
CA ILE A 3 9.40 5.02 -8.03
C ILE A 3 9.55 4.57 -6.58
N ARG A 4 8.50 4.73 -5.80
CA ARG A 4 8.45 4.22 -4.43
C ARG A 4 7.42 3.11 -4.34
N ILE A 5 7.89 1.92 -4.00
CA ILE A 5 7.01 0.77 -3.83
C ILE A 5 6.40 0.81 -2.43
N ILE A 6 5.10 0.59 -2.37
CA ILE A 6 4.34 0.48 -1.13
C ILE A 6 3.69 -0.89 -1.11
N GLY A 7 4.06 -1.72 -0.17
CA GLY A 7 3.42 -3.01 0.04
C GLY A 7 2.16 -2.84 0.89
N ALA A 8 1.07 -3.46 0.47
CA ALA A 8 -0.17 -3.52 1.23
C ALA A 8 -0.51 -4.98 1.51
N ALA A 9 0.02 -5.50 2.60
CA ALA A 9 0.01 -6.93 2.92
C ALA A 9 -1.28 -7.31 3.66
N SER A 10 -2.38 -7.43 2.93
CA SER A 10 -3.66 -7.81 3.52
C SER A 10 -4.46 -8.74 2.62
N GLY A 11 -5.03 -9.75 3.23
CA GLY A 11 -6.04 -10.62 2.63
C GLY A 11 -7.39 -10.49 3.33
N VAL A 12 -7.55 -9.51 4.21
CA VAL A 12 -8.77 -9.37 5.05
C VAL A 12 -10.02 -9.17 4.22
N GLY A 13 -9.91 -8.50 3.07
CA GLY A 13 -11.04 -8.25 2.18
C GLY A 13 -11.34 -9.39 1.22
N ALA A 14 -10.60 -10.49 1.26
CA ALA A 14 -10.76 -11.63 0.37
C ALA A 14 -11.31 -12.84 1.12
N ARG A 15 -11.81 -13.84 0.36
CA ARG A 15 -12.23 -15.12 0.92
C ARG A 15 -11.04 -15.91 1.46
N ASP A 16 -9.91 -15.84 0.74
CA ASP A 16 -8.67 -16.51 1.08
C ASP A 16 -7.66 -15.44 1.48
N GLY A 17 -7.14 -15.55 2.70
CA GLY A 17 -6.15 -14.62 3.23
C GLY A 17 -4.76 -14.74 2.63
N GLY A 18 -4.52 -15.70 1.74
CA GLY A 18 -3.18 -15.99 1.20
C GLY A 18 -2.54 -14.82 0.45
N CYS A 19 -3.33 -13.92 -0.12
CA CYS A 19 -2.81 -12.76 -0.83
C CYS A 19 -2.07 -11.76 0.08
N GLU A 20 -2.20 -11.86 1.39
CA GLU A 20 -1.42 -11.02 2.32
C GLU A 20 0.09 -11.23 2.19
N TYR A 21 0.51 -12.38 1.68
CA TYR A 21 1.92 -12.72 1.51
C TYR A 21 2.54 -12.17 0.22
N GLY A 22 1.74 -11.56 -0.65
CA GLY A 22 2.19 -11.04 -1.93
C GLY A 22 3.36 -10.06 -1.83
N PRO A 23 3.25 -8.98 -1.04
CA PRO A 23 4.35 -8.03 -0.91
C PRO A 23 5.65 -8.66 -0.39
N ALA A 24 5.57 -9.51 0.63
CA ALA A 24 6.75 -10.18 1.17
C ALA A 24 7.37 -11.14 0.16
N ALA A 25 6.56 -11.87 -0.60
CA ALA A 25 7.05 -12.78 -1.63
C ALA A 25 7.80 -12.02 -2.72
N LEU A 26 7.29 -10.89 -3.17
CA LEU A 26 7.97 -10.04 -4.14
C LEU A 26 9.28 -9.48 -3.57
N HIS A 27 9.24 -8.98 -2.35
CA HIS A 27 10.40 -8.36 -1.70
C HIS A 27 11.56 -9.35 -1.50
N ARG A 28 11.27 -10.64 -1.40
CA ARG A 28 12.28 -11.70 -1.29
C ARG A 28 12.67 -12.31 -2.63
N SER A 29 12.03 -11.90 -3.72
CA SER A 29 12.25 -12.51 -5.03
C SER A 29 13.55 -12.06 -5.68
N PRO A 30 14.10 -12.86 -6.61
CA PRO A 30 15.24 -12.43 -7.43
C PRO A 30 14.94 -11.17 -8.24
N ALA A 31 13.70 -10.99 -8.69
CA ALA A 31 13.31 -9.80 -9.44
C ALA A 31 13.48 -8.52 -8.61
N TRP A 32 13.11 -8.56 -7.33
CA TRP A 32 13.34 -7.41 -6.45
C TRP A 32 14.84 -7.14 -6.26
N ARG A 33 15.65 -8.17 -6.10
CA ARG A 33 17.09 -8.01 -5.93
C ARG A 33 17.74 -7.26 -7.09
N GLU A 34 17.24 -7.47 -8.30
CA GLU A 34 17.70 -6.70 -9.46
C GLU A 34 17.19 -5.27 -9.40
N LEU A 35 15.90 -5.07 -9.09
CA LEU A 35 15.29 -3.73 -9.03
C LEU A 35 15.88 -2.85 -7.95
N GLU A 36 16.24 -3.41 -6.80
CA GLU A 36 16.77 -2.61 -5.69
C GLU A 36 18.10 -1.94 -5.99
N HIS A 37 18.82 -2.43 -7.00
CA HIS A 37 20.04 -1.79 -7.46
C HIS A 37 19.78 -0.58 -8.37
N HIS A 38 18.56 -0.41 -8.85
CA HIS A 38 18.21 0.72 -9.69
C HIS A 38 18.08 1.98 -8.83
N PRO A 39 18.82 3.07 -9.15
CA PRO A 39 18.87 4.25 -8.29
C PRO A 39 17.56 4.99 -8.12
N LEU A 40 16.59 4.78 -9.02
CA LEU A 40 15.29 5.46 -8.97
C LEU A 40 14.20 4.61 -8.30
N VAL A 41 14.50 3.40 -7.88
CA VAL A 41 13.51 2.48 -7.30
C VAL A 41 13.83 2.26 -5.82
N THR A 42 12.85 2.51 -4.96
CA THR A 42 12.97 2.24 -3.52
C THR A 42 11.74 1.50 -3.03
N TRP A 43 11.93 0.66 -2.03
CA TRP A 43 10.82 0.09 -1.26
C TRP A 43 10.58 1.02 -0.08
N GLY A 44 9.41 1.66 -0.04
CA GLY A 44 9.09 2.63 1.02
C GLY A 44 8.67 1.95 2.32
N VAL A 45 7.53 1.27 2.29
CA VAL A 45 6.95 0.64 3.47
C VAL A 45 6.10 -0.55 3.06
N THR A 46 5.96 -1.53 3.95
CA THR A 46 4.96 -2.59 3.83
C THR A 46 3.94 -2.42 4.95
N LEU A 47 2.72 -2.12 4.56
CA LEU A 47 1.62 -1.88 5.50
C LEU A 47 0.86 -3.16 5.78
N LEU A 48 0.43 -3.33 7.02
CA LEU A 48 -0.39 -4.44 7.47
C LEU A 48 -1.78 -3.92 7.85
N ALA A 49 -2.80 -4.76 7.70
CA ALA A 49 -4.11 -4.42 8.24
C ALA A 49 -4.02 -4.33 9.77
N PRO A 50 -4.46 -3.22 10.38
CA PRO A 50 -4.35 -3.09 11.83
C PRO A 50 -5.20 -4.15 12.54
N ASP A 51 -4.65 -4.71 13.60
CA ASP A 51 -5.33 -5.69 14.44
C ASP A 51 -5.87 -4.99 15.69
N ALA A 52 -6.87 -4.16 15.48
CA ALA A 52 -7.50 -3.41 16.56
C ALA A 52 -8.57 -4.26 17.25
N ALA A 53 -8.54 -4.30 18.58
CA ALA A 53 -9.53 -5.01 19.38
C ALA A 53 -10.95 -4.52 19.05
N GLY A 54 -11.85 -5.44 18.72
CA GLY A 54 -13.23 -5.13 18.39
C GLY A 54 -13.48 -4.66 16.95
N ALA A 55 -12.44 -4.48 16.15
CA ALA A 55 -12.59 -4.15 14.74
C ALA A 55 -12.86 -5.43 13.93
N GLY A 56 -13.99 -5.46 13.21
CA GLY A 56 -14.27 -6.52 12.25
C GLY A 56 -13.44 -6.34 10.97
N PRO A 57 -13.64 -7.25 9.98
CA PRO A 57 -12.91 -7.15 8.71
C PRO A 57 -13.05 -5.79 8.03
N VAL A 58 -14.23 -5.19 8.04
CA VAL A 58 -14.45 -3.86 7.43
C VAL A 58 -13.61 -2.79 8.12
N GLY A 59 -13.55 -2.80 9.45
CA GLY A 59 -12.75 -1.84 10.21
C GLY A 59 -11.25 -2.00 9.96
N ARG A 60 -10.79 -3.24 9.82
CA ARG A 60 -9.39 -3.52 9.51
C ARG A 60 -9.01 -3.07 8.10
N VAL A 61 -9.88 -3.32 7.13
CA VAL A 61 -9.68 -2.83 5.77
C VAL A 61 -9.67 -1.31 5.72
N ALA A 62 -10.61 -0.67 6.42
CA ALA A 62 -10.67 0.80 6.49
C ALA A 62 -9.38 1.40 7.07
N GLY A 63 -8.85 0.79 8.14
CA GLY A 63 -7.59 1.23 8.76
C GLY A 63 -6.41 1.11 7.80
N LEU A 64 -6.28 -0.03 7.13
CA LEU A 64 -5.24 -0.21 6.13
C LEU A 64 -5.37 0.80 4.99
N CYS A 65 -6.58 1.03 4.50
CA CYS A 65 -6.81 1.97 3.40
C CYS A 65 -6.46 3.41 3.79
N ARG A 66 -6.67 3.80 5.04
CA ARG A 66 -6.22 5.12 5.53
C ARG A 66 -4.71 5.24 5.52
N ASP A 67 -4.02 4.23 6.05
CA ASP A 67 -2.55 4.22 6.08
C ASP A 67 -1.99 4.21 4.68
N LEU A 68 -2.60 3.45 3.78
CA LEU A 68 -2.21 3.39 2.38
C LEU A 68 -2.43 4.72 1.67
N ALA A 69 -3.57 5.36 1.90
CA ALA A 69 -3.85 6.68 1.33
C ALA A 69 -2.82 7.73 1.77
N ASP A 70 -2.43 7.69 3.04
CA ASP A 70 -1.38 8.57 3.57
C ASP A 70 -0.05 8.32 2.86
N SER A 71 0.36 7.07 2.73
CA SER A 71 1.62 6.70 2.08
C SER A 71 1.64 7.07 0.60
N VAL A 72 0.53 6.88 -0.10
CA VAL A 72 0.39 7.30 -1.51
C VAL A 72 0.49 8.80 -1.63
N GLY A 73 -0.23 9.54 -0.79
CA GLY A 73 -0.21 11.01 -0.78
C GLY A 73 1.19 11.55 -0.50
N GLU A 74 1.88 11.03 0.50
CA GLU A 74 3.26 11.41 0.83
C GLU A 74 4.21 11.14 -0.32
N THR A 75 4.07 10.00 -0.98
CA THR A 75 4.90 9.64 -2.13
C THR A 75 4.72 10.63 -3.26
N LEU A 76 3.49 11.01 -3.56
CA LEU A 76 3.20 12.00 -4.60
C LEU A 76 3.71 13.39 -4.22
N LEU A 77 3.59 13.78 -2.97
CA LEU A 77 4.14 15.05 -2.48
C LEU A 77 5.65 15.11 -2.63
N ASP A 78 6.33 13.99 -2.46
CA ASP A 78 7.78 13.88 -2.66
C ASP A 78 8.19 13.86 -4.13
N GLY A 79 7.23 13.88 -5.04
CA GLY A 79 7.49 13.84 -6.47
C GLY A 79 7.84 12.46 -7.02
N ALA A 80 7.57 11.40 -6.26
CA ALA A 80 7.79 10.03 -6.69
C ALA A 80 6.50 9.38 -7.19
N PHE A 81 6.65 8.34 -7.99
CA PHE A 81 5.51 7.53 -8.45
C PHE A 81 5.22 6.42 -7.43
N PRO A 82 4.01 6.36 -6.86
CA PRO A 82 3.66 5.27 -5.95
C PRO A 82 3.28 4.02 -6.75
N LEU A 83 4.02 2.94 -6.51
CA LEU A 83 3.68 1.62 -7.06
C LEU A 83 3.20 0.75 -5.90
N VAL A 84 1.90 0.51 -5.84
CA VAL A 84 1.29 -0.26 -4.76
C VAL A 84 1.25 -1.74 -5.13
N ILE A 85 1.83 -2.56 -4.29
CA ILE A 85 1.84 -4.02 -4.44
C ILE A 85 0.96 -4.62 -3.35
N GLY A 86 -0.11 -5.23 -3.72
CA GLY A 86 -1.02 -5.85 -2.79
C GLY A 86 -0.85 -7.35 -2.69
N GLY A 87 -1.65 -7.85 -1.99
CA GLY A 87 -2.85 -7.99 -1.22
C GLY A 87 -4.09 -8.17 -2.08
N ASP A 88 -5.20 -8.16 -1.41
CA ASP A 88 -6.50 -8.27 -2.09
C ASP A 88 -6.91 -6.95 -2.77
N HIS A 89 -8.02 -7.01 -3.50
CA HIS A 89 -8.45 -5.86 -4.31
C HIS A 89 -8.95 -4.66 -3.50
N SER A 90 -9.27 -4.84 -2.21
CA SER A 90 -9.74 -3.76 -1.34
C SER A 90 -8.72 -2.63 -1.20
N ILE A 91 -7.43 -2.91 -1.43
CA ILE A 91 -6.37 -1.88 -1.38
C ILE A 91 -6.58 -0.75 -2.40
N ALA A 92 -7.34 -0.99 -3.45
CA ALA A 92 -7.67 0.04 -4.43
C ALA A 92 -8.37 1.24 -3.80
N ILE A 93 -9.17 1.00 -2.78
CA ILE A 93 -9.86 2.08 -2.05
C ILE A 93 -8.84 3.06 -1.45
N GLY A 94 -7.85 2.55 -0.75
CA GLY A 94 -6.81 3.39 -0.15
C GLY A 94 -5.92 4.05 -1.20
N THR A 95 -5.51 3.30 -2.21
CA THR A 95 -4.65 3.82 -3.27
C THR A 95 -5.28 5.02 -3.97
N TRP A 96 -6.49 4.87 -4.45
CA TRP A 96 -7.16 5.95 -5.18
C TRP A 96 -7.61 7.09 -4.28
N SER A 97 -7.94 6.82 -3.02
CA SER A 97 -8.23 7.87 -2.04
C SER A 97 -7.03 8.78 -1.83
N GLY A 98 -5.83 8.21 -1.73
CA GLY A 98 -4.59 8.99 -1.57
C GLY A 98 -4.33 9.91 -2.76
N VAL A 99 -4.53 9.40 -3.97
CA VAL A 99 -4.40 10.19 -5.20
C VAL A 99 -5.44 11.31 -5.23
N TYR A 100 -6.69 10.96 -4.94
CA TYR A 100 -7.79 11.92 -4.98
C TYR A 100 -7.60 13.05 -3.98
N TRP A 101 -7.29 12.73 -2.73
CA TRP A 101 -7.15 13.75 -1.68
C TRP A 101 -6.02 14.72 -1.97
N LEU A 102 -4.93 14.24 -2.54
CA LEU A 102 -3.84 15.12 -2.93
C LEU A 102 -4.29 16.13 -4.01
N HIS A 103 -4.95 15.65 -5.05
CA HIS A 103 -5.38 16.50 -6.16
C HIS A 103 -6.54 17.43 -5.78
N ALA A 104 -7.43 17.00 -4.91
CA ALA A 104 -8.53 17.81 -4.44
C ALA A 104 -8.13 18.83 -3.38
N GLY A 105 -6.93 18.71 -2.80
CA GLY A 105 -6.50 19.54 -1.69
C GLY A 105 -7.27 19.27 -0.41
N GLU A 106 -8.01 18.17 -0.35
CA GLU A 106 -8.84 17.78 0.78
C GLU A 106 -8.39 16.44 1.31
N ARG A 107 -8.38 16.34 2.64
CA ARG A 107 -8.12 15.09 3.31
C ARG A 107 -9.23 14.89 4.35
N PRO A 108 -10.02 13.80 4.24
CA PRO A 108 -11.01 13.53 5.27
C PRO A 108 -10.34 13.21 6.60
N GLU A 109 -10.89 13.76 7.65
CA GLU A 109 -10.44 13.52 9.01
C GLU A 109 -10.79 12.11 9.51
#